data_4cad4dfb1188abdbcdc8775fa5749585
#
_entry.id   4cad4dfb1188abdbcdc8775fa5749585
#
_cell.length_a   1.000
_cell.length_b   1.000
_cell.length_c   1.000
_cell.angle_alpha   90.00
_cell.angle_beta   90.00
_cell.angle_gamma   90.00
#
_symmetry.space_group_name_H-M   'P 1'
#
loop_
_entity.id
_entity.type
_entity.pdbx_description
1 polymer ?
#
loop_
_entity_poly.entity_id
_entity_poly.type
_entity_poly.pdbx_seq_one_letter_code
_entity_poly.pdbx_strand_id
1 'polypeptide(L)'
;DVYKRQSKAYMTATSNLIDQEKMAIVLQEVVGSRYNDHFYPTMSGVARSLNFYPIGNEKAEDGIANIALGLGKYIVDGGQTLRFSPRHPHSILQMSTMDFALRETQTRFYALDLKNMAETFSVDDAFNLVKLGLKDADAEGSLKYIVSTYDPYDQIIRDGYYPGGRKILSFVNILQHDVFPLADTLDQILRIGQQEMGRPVEIEFAVNMDPSDHTRATFY
;
A
#
# COMPACT_ATOMS: atom_id res chain seq x y z
N ASP A 1 20.07 -3.78 23.76
CA ASP A 1 21.44 -3.42 24.16
C ASP A 1 22.55 -3.90 23.21
N VAL A 2 22.34 -4.92 22.39
CA VAL A 2 23.33 -5.36 21.39
C VAL A 2 23.56 -4.28 20.31
N TYR A 3 22.50 -3.65 19.83
CA TYR A 3 22.59 -2.57 18.82
C TYR A 3 23.33 -1.33 19.37
N LYS A 4 23.12 -0.96 20.62
CA LYS A 4 23.86 0.14 21.25
C LYS A 4 25.36 -0.14 21.34
N ARG A 5 25.76 -1.39 21.62
CA ARG A 5 27.16 -1.80 21.69
C ARG A 5 27.81 -1.80 20.30
N GLN A 6 27.10 -2.26 19.25
CA GLN A 6 27.60 -2.26 17.88
C GLN A 6 27.76 -0.85 17.36
N SER A 7 26.75 0.03 17.53
CA SER A 7 26.84 1.44 17.13
C SER A 7 28.00 2.14 17.83
N LYS A 8 28.17 1.93 19.15
CA LYS A 8 29.27 2.53 19.90
C LYS A 8 30.63 2.02 19.46
N ALA A 9 30.78 0.72 19.16
CA ALA A 9 32.00 0.13 18.64
C ALA A 9 32.34 0.66 17.25
N TYR A 10 31.34 0.79 16.37
CA TYR A 10 31.51 1.38 15.04
C TYR A 10 31.97 2.83 15.11
N MET A 11 31.36 3.64 15.97
CA MET A 11 31.72 5.06 16.13
C MET A 11 33.11 5.24 16.73
N THR A 12 33.53 4.35 17.62
CA THR A 12 34.91 4.38 18.18
C THR A 12 35.95 4.02 17.13
N ALA A 13 35.55 3.24 16.10
CA ALA A 13 36.44 2.82 14.99
C ALA A 13 36.42 3.78 13.79
N THR A 14 35.56 4.78 13.78
CA THR A 14 35.46 5.78 12.71
C THR A 14 35.93 7.16 13.20
N SER A 15 36.23 8.06 12.27
CA SER A 15 36.59 9.44 12.58
C SER A 15 35.42 10.31 13.05
N ASN A 16 34.24 9.76 13.19
CA ASN A 16 33.05 10.47 13.65
C ASN A 16 33.10 10.70 15.16
N LEU A 17 32.87 11.93 15.59
CA LEU A 17 32.79 12.28 16.99
C LEU A 17 31.45 11.84 17.56
N ILE A 18 31.47 11.05 18.63
CA ILE A 18 30.26 10.52 19.33
C ILE A 18 29.29 11.66 19.72
N ASP A 19 29.83 12.82 20.10
CA ASP A 19 29.04 13.99 20.50
C ASP A 19 28.32 14.69 19.33
N GLN A 20 28.65 14.35 18.08
CA GLN A 20 27.99 14.87 16.89
C GLN A 20 26.84 13.99 16.41
N GLU A 21 26.75 12.75 16.90
CA GLU A 21 25.64 11.88 16.56
C GLU A 21 24.41 12.24 17.41
N LYS A 22 23.33 12.55 16.71
CA LYS A 22 22.06 12.91 17.33
C LYS A 22 20.98 12.00 16.80
N MET A 23 20.07 11.60 17.71
CA MET A 23 18.88 10.86 17.31
C MET A 23 17.81 11.85 16.82
N ALA A 24 17.27 11.62 15.63
CA ALA A 24 16.09 12.28 15.15
C ALA A 24 14.85 11.42 15.46
N ILE A 25 13.76 12.07 15.78
CA ILE A 25 12.45 11.43 15.97
C ILE A 25 11.52 11.99 14.90
N VAL A 26 10.95 11.11 14.09
CA VAL A 26 9.91 11.46 13.12
C VAL A 26 8.57 11.06 13.72
N LEU A 27 7.68 12.03 13.88
CA LEU A 27 6.30 11.81 14.27
C LEU A 27 5.43 11.94 13.04
N GLN A 28 4.64 10.91 12.76
CA GLN A 28 3.81 10.84 11.57
C GLN A 28 2.41 10.39 11.96
N GLU A 29 1.39 11.14 11.52
CA GLU A 29 0.00 10.74 11.73
C GLU A 29 -0.31 9.50 10.90
N VAL A 30 -0.92 8.49 11.52
CA VAL A 30 -1.41 7.33 10.80
C VAL A 30 -2.73 7.68 10.16
N VAL A 31 -2.76 7.68 8.83
CA VAL A 31 -3.97 8.00 8.07
C VAL A 31 -4.81 6.75 7.81
N GLY A 32 -6.13 6.91 7.77
CA GLY A 32 -7.06 5.80 7.58
C GLY A 32 -8.49 6.22 7.86
N SER A 33 -9.37 5.25 7.80
CA SER A 33 -10.77 5.37 8.20
C SER A 33 -11.08 4.32 9.27
N ARG A 34 -12.03 4.67 10.14
CA ARG A 34 -12.49 3.72 11.16
C ARG A 34 -13.56 2.82 10.59
N TYR A 35 -13.33 1.52 10.69
CA TYR A 35 -14.26 0.46 10.34
C TYR A 35 -14.52 -0.39 11.60
N ASN A 36 -15.64 -0.13 12.28
CA ASN A 36 -15.95 -0.75 13.59
C ASN A 36 -14.82 -0.52 14.60
N ASP A 37 -14.09 -1.60 14.93
CA ASP A 37 -12.99 -1.60 15.88
C ASP A 37 -11.61 -1.55 15.21
N HIS A 38 -11.56 -1.44 13.90
CA HIS A 38 -10.34 -1.38 13.12
C HIS A 38 -10.14 0.01 12.49
N PHE A 39 -8.87 0.37 12.26
CA PHE A 39 -8.51 1.61 11.58
C PHE A 39 -7.45 1.32 10.52
N TYR A 40 -7.74 1.66 9.28
CA TYR A 40 -6.84 1.49 8.14
C TYR A 40 -7.25 2.35 6.94
N PRO A 41 -6.31 2.71 6.04
CA PRO A 41 -6.65 3.39 4.79
C PRO A 41 -7.28 2.43 3.77
N THR A 42 -8.01 2.97 2.82
CA THR A 42 -8.57 2.21 1.68
C THR A 42 -7.44 1.52 0.90
N MET A 43 -6.31 2.20 0.73
CA MET A 43 -5.10 1.62 0.18
C MET A 43 -3.87 2.35 0.69
N SER A 44 -2.75 1.64 0.71
CA SER A 44 -1.41 2.18 0.87
C SER A 44 -0.55 1.74 -0.29
N GLY A 45 0.54 2.45 -0.54
CA GLY A 45 1.43 2.11 -1.62
C GLY A 45 2.85 2.62 -1.43
N VAL A 46 3.74 2.03 -2.24
CA VAL A 46 5.10 2.51 -2.46
C VAL A 46 5.26 2.73 -3.95
N ALA A 47 5.73 3.90 -4.34
CA ALA A 47 5.98 4.21 -5.74
C ALA A 47 7.42 4.70 -5.95
N ARG A 48 8.02 4.31 -7.08
CA ARG A 48 9.39 4.64 -7.47
C ARG A 48 9.39 5.27 -8.85
N SER A 49 10.18 6.31 -9.02
CA SER A 49 10.36 6.96 -10.33
C SER A 49 11.22 6.13 -11.30
N LEU A 50 11.90 5.09 -10.82
CA LEU A 50 12.69 4.18 -11.64
C LEU A 50 12.13 2.75 -11.50
N ASN A 51 11.72 2.18 -12.64
CA ASN A 51 11.30 0.79 -12.75
C ASN A 51 12.48 -0.08 -13.16
N PHE A 52 13.02 -0.88 -12.23
CA PHE A 52 14.16 -1.76 -12.49
C PHE A 52 13.80 -2.99 -13.34
N TYR A 53 12.53 -3.36 -13.40
CA TYR A 53 12.04 -4.55 -14.10
C TYR A 53 10.80 -4.21 -14.93
N PRO A 54 10.94 -3.43 -16.01
CA PRO A 54 9.82 -3.09 -16.88
C PRO A 54 9.24 -4.33 -17.57
N ILE A 55 7.92 -4.35 -17.75
CA ILE A 55 7.17 -5.46 -18.32
C ILE A 55 6.45 -4.97 -19.59
N GLY A 56 6.49 -5.79 -20.64
CA GLY A 56 5.82 -5.46 -21.89
C GLY A 56 6.36 -4.18 -22.53
N ASN A 57 5.51 -3.16 -22.64
CA ASN A 57 5.86 -1.86 -23.24
C ASN A 57 6.36 -0.82 -22.23
N GLU A 58 6.47 -1.19 -20.95
CA GLU A 58 7.00 -0.30 -19.92
C GLU A 58 8.49 0.02 -20.17
N LYS A 59 8.91 1.21 -19.75
CA LYS A 59 10.31 1.63 -19.71
C LYS A 59 10.75 1.90 -18.28
N ALA A 60 12.06 1.96 -18.04
CA ALA A 60 12.60 2.25 -16.72
C ALA A 60 12.11 3.60 -16.17
N GLU A 61 11.99 4.61 -17.01
CA GLU A 61 11.52 5.95 -16.65
C GLU A 61 10.02 6.09 -16.44
N ASP A 62 9.23 5.06 -16.71
CA ASP A 62 7.77 5.09 -16.51
C ASP A 62 7.36 4.93 -15.05
N GLY A 63 8.35 4.62 -14.21
CA GLY A 63 8.10 4.39 -12.79
C GLY A 63 7.35 3.08 -12.50
N ILE A 64 7.20 2.81 -11.22
CA ILE A 64 6.49 1.62 -10.73
C ILE A 64 5.82 1.92 -9.40
N ALA A 65 4.63 1.37 -9.18
CA ALA A 65 3.94 1.40 -7.91
C ALA A 65 3.50 0.01 -7.47
N ASN A 66 3.54 -0.22 -6.16
CA ASN A 66 2.97 -1.37 -5.50
C ASN A 66 1.90 -0.87 -4.53
N ILE A 67 0.68 -1.37 -4.66
CA ILE A 67 -0.46 -0.97 -3.81
C ILE A 67 -1.08 -2.16 -3.10
N ALA A 68 -1.63 -1.90 -1.93
CA ALA A 68 -2.30 -2.89 -1.10
C ALA A 68 -3.43 -2.25 -0.29
N LEU A 69 -4.44 -3.03 0.07
CA LEU A 69 -5.44 -2.67 1.08
C LEU A 69 -4.77 -2.57 2.45
N GLY A 70 -5.17 -1.59 3.26
CA GLY A 70 -4.76 -1.46 4.65
C GLY A 70 -3.45 -0.70 4.83
N LEU A 71 -2.81 -0.89 5.98
CA LEU A 71 -1.62 -0.16 6.39
C LEU A 71 -0.39 -0.53 5.57
N GLY A 72 0.43 0.47 5.22
CA GLY A 72 1.64 0.33 4.40
C GLY A 72 2.67 -0.65 4.93
N LYS A 73 2.69 -0.90 6.25
CA LYS A 73 3.54 -1.93 6.86
C LYS A 73 3.38 -3.31 6.19
N TYR A 74 2.18 -3.62 5.66
CA TYR A 74 1.97 -4.87 4.93
C TYR A 74 2.86 -4.98 3.68
N ILE A 75 3.09 -3.88 2.99
CA ILE A 75 3.96 -3.80 1.80
C ILE A 75 5.43 -3.96 2.21
N VAL A 76 5.84 -3.24 3.26
CA VAL A 76 7.21 -3.27 3.79
C VAL A 76 7.60 -4.66 4.30
N ASP A 77 6.67 -5.37 4.92
CA ASP A 77 6.86 -6.76 5.39
C ASP A 77 6.82 -7.81 4.25
N GLY A 78 6.76 -7.38 2.99
CA GLY A 78 6.78 -8.28 1.82
C GLY A 78 5.45 -8.97 1.54
N GLY A 79 4.34 -8.37 1.94
CA GLY A 79 3.00 -8.87 1.62
C GLY A 79 2.70 -8.83 0.11
N GLN A 80 1.68 -9.57 -0.31
CA GLN A 80 1.21 -9.54 -1.70
C GLN A 80 0.63 -8.17 -2.04
N THR A 81 1.17 -7.53 -3.06
CA THR A 81 0.75 -6.22 -3.56
C THR A 81 0.33 -6.31 -5.02
N LEU A 82 -0.51 -5.39 -5.46
CA LEU A 82 -0.73 -5.21 -6.89
C LEU A 82 0.33 -4.26 -7.44
N ARG A 83 1.03 -4.70 -8.49
CA ARG A 83 2.08 -3.94 -9.17
C ARG A 83 1.52 -3.33 -10.45
N PHE A 84 1.79 -2.03 -10.68
CA PHE A 84 1.51 -1.37 -11.94
C PHE A 84 2.51 -0.24 -12.22
N SER A 85 2.66 0.16 -13.49
CA SER A 85 3.37 1.39 -13.85
C SER A 85 2.37 2.56 -13.91
N PRO A 86 2.66 3.73 -13.30
CA PRO A 86 1.78 4.91 -13.39
C PRO A 86 1.47 5.36 -14.81
N ARG A 87 2.38 5.16 -15.76
CA ARG A 87 2.15 5.47 -17.19
C ARG A 87 1.43 4.38 -17.97
N HIS A 88 1.34 3.19 -17.39
CA HIS A 88 0.67 2.03 -18.00
C HIS A 88 -0.28 1.35 -17.01
N PRO A 89 -1.24 2.10 -16.40
CA PRO A 89 -2.08 1.58 -15.30
C PRO A 89 -2.98 0.42 -15.72
N HIS A 90 -3.25 0.26 -17.00
CA HIS A 90 -4.07 -0.82 -17.55
C HIS A 90 -3.29 -2.13 -17.75
N SER A 91 -1.95 -2.09 -17.69
CA SER A 91 -1.08 -3.26 -17.87
C SER A 91 -0.72 -3.90 -16.53
N ILE A 92 -1.65 -4.70 -16.00
CA ILE A 92 -1.51 -5.34 -14.69
C ILE A 92 -1.25 -6.84 -14.89
N LEU A 93 -0.03 -7.29 -14.60
CA LEU A 93 0.36 -8.69 -14.79
C LEU A 93 -0.52 -9.65 -13.97
N GLN A 94 -0.81 -9.33 -12.71
CA GLN A 94 -1.64 -10.17 -11.85
C GLN A 94 -3.07 -10.34 -12.36
N MET A 95 -3.54 -9.43 -13.23
CA MET A 95 -4.88 -9.49 -13.84
C MET A 95 -4.85 -10.04 -15.28
N SER A 96 -3.69 -10.48 -15.78
CA SER A 96 -3.54 -10.95 -17.16
C SER A 96 -4.30 -12.26 -17.46
N THR A 97 -4.49 -13.10 -16.45
CA THR A 97 -5.31 -14.31 -16.53
C THR A 97 -6.13 -14.48 -15.25
N MET A 98 -7.24 -15.19 -15.35
CA MET A 98 -8.09 -15.50 -14.21
C MET A 98 -7.32 -16.27 -13.12
N ASP A 99 -6.48 -17.22 -13.52
CA ASP A 99 -5.70 -18.04 -12.60
C ASP A 99 -4.67 -17.20 -11.82
N PHE A 100 -4.00 -16.25 -12.47
CA PHE A 100 -3.14 -15.27 -11.80
C PHE A 100 -3.93 -14.39 -10.83
N ALA A 101 -5.05 -13.84 -11.25
CA ALA A 101 -5.88 -12.99 -10.41
C ALA A 101 -6.39 -13.71 -9.16
N LEU A 102 -6.70 -15.00 -9.26
CA LEU A 102 -7.15 -15.81 -8.13
C LEU A 102 -6.04 -16.19 -7.15
N ARG A 103 -4.79 -16.27 -7.60
CA ARG A 103 -3.63 -16.74 -6.78
C ARG A 103 -2.72 -15.63 -6.32
N GLU A 104 -2.48 -14.62 -7.17
CA GLU A 104 -1.42 -13.62 -6.96
C GLU A 104 -1.95 -12.27 -6.46
N THR A 105 -3.23 -12.18 -6.11
CA THR A 105 -3.78 -10.97 -5.49
C THR A 105 -3.81 -11.06 -3.97
N GLN A 106 -3.74 -9.92 -3.33
CA GLN A 106 -3.73 -9.79 -1.87
C GLN A 106 -4.95 -10.46 -1.22
N THR A 107 -4.72 -11.21 -0.15
CA THR A 107 -5.77 -11.91 0.62
C THR A 107 -5.84 -11.49 2.09
N ARG A 108 -4.79 -10.83 2.59
CA ARG A 108 -4.68 -10.34 3.97
C ARG A 108 -4.13 -8.93 3.99
N PHE A 109 -4.41 -8.19 5.07
CA PHE A 109 -3.92 -6.83 5.27
C PHE A 109 -3.68 -6.53 6.75
N TYR A 110 -2.99 -5.42 7.04
CA TYR A 110 -2.84 -4.92 8.40
C TYR A 110 -3.80 -3.77 8.67
N ALA A 111 -4.37 -3.77 9.89
CA ALA A 111 -5.16 -2.70 10.46
C ALA A 111 -4.67 -2.41 11.89
N LEU A 112 -4.99 -1.23 12.43
CA LEU A 112 -4.89 -0.99 13.85
C LEU A 112 -6.13 -1.56 14.54
N ASP A 113 -5.91 -2.28 15.65
CA ASP A 113 -6.96 -2.71 16.57
C ASP A 113 -7.24 -1.61 17.60
N LEU A 114 -8.42 -0.99 17.49
CA LEU A 114 -8.82 0.10 18.37
C LEU A 114 -9.39 -0.37 19.71
N LYS A 115 -9.74 -1.67 19.86
CA LYS A 115 -10.17 -2.25 21.13
C LYS A 115 -9.00 -2.43 22.09
N ASN A 116 -7.87 -2.87 21.54
CA ASN A 116 -6.67 -3.20 22.31
C ASN A 116 -5.65 -2.05 22.25
N MET A 117 -6.10 -0.81 22.12
CA MET A 117 -5.25 0.35 22.32
C MET A 117 -4.78 0.33 23.76
N ALA A 118 -3.61 -0.28 23.98
CA ALA A 118 -3.12 -0.62 25.30
C ALA A 118 -2.98 0.62 26.18
N GLU A 119 -3.51 0.52 27.38
CA GLU A 119 -3.23 1.44 28.48
C GLU A 119 -1.74 1.39 28.91
N THR A 120 -0.98 0.41 28.39
CA THR A 120 0.42 0.19 28.74
C THR A 120 1.31 0.43 27.52
N PHE A 121 2.37 1.21 27.73
CA PHE A 121 3.44 1.39 26.77
C PHE A 121 4.07 0.03 26.40
N SER A 122 4.13 -0.30 25.10
CA SER A 122 4.85 -1.46 24.59
C SER A 122 6.07 -1.03 23.80
N VAL A 123 7.15 -1.79 23.92
CA VAL A 123 8.36 -1.63 23.08
C VAL A 123 8.18 -2.33 21.72
N ASP A 124 7.16 -3.19 21.61
CA ASP A 124 6.80 -3.85 20.36
C ASP A 124 6.05 -2.85 19.47
N ASP A 125 6.60 -2.56 18.30
CA ASP A 125 6.03 -1.65 17.30
C ASP A 125 4.77 -2.21 16.61
N ALA A 126 4.47 -3.49 16.84
CA ALA A 126 3.31 -4.19 16.28
C ALA A 126 2.21 -4.49 17.30
N PHE A 127 2.31 -4.01 18.54
CA PHE A 127 1.43 -4.42 19.64
C PHE A 127 -0.07 -4.18 19.40
N ASN A 128 -0.42 -3.19 18.58
CA ASN A 128 -1.80 -2.84 18.22
C ASN A 128 -2.12 -3.15 16.74
N LEU A 129 -1.24 -3.86 16.04
CA LEU A 129 -1.49 -4.31 14.68
C LEU A 129 -2.23 -5.64 14.68
N VAL A 130 -3.26 -5.72 13.86
CA VAL A 130 -3.99 -6.95 13.59
C VAL A 130 -3.90 -7.30 12.10
N LYS A 131 -3.72 -8.58 11.81
CA LYS A 131 -3.70 -9.11 10.44
C LYS A 131 -5.06 -9.71 10.11
N LEU A 132 -5.81 -9.01 9.25
CA LEU A 132 -7.16 -9.33 8.84
C LEU A 132 -7.19 -9.99 7.46
N GLY A 133 -8.30 -10.66 7.13
CA GLY A 133 -8.58 -11.20 5.80
C GLY A 133 -9.59 -10.38 5.03
N LEU A 134 -9.76 -10.66 3.73
CA LEU A 134 -10.74 -9.94 2.90
C LEU A 134 -12.19 -10.12 3.36
N LYS A 135 -12.50 -11.20 4.07
CA LYS A 135 -13.85 -11.40 4.65
C LYS A 135 -14.17 -10.36 5.74
N ASP A 136 -13.16 -9.96 6.50
CA ASP A 136 -13.30 -8.94 7.54
C ASP A 136 -13.55 -7.58 6.88
N ALA A 137 -12.75 -7.22 5.87
CA ALA A 137 -12.91 -6.00 5.09
C ALA A 137 -14.26 -5.96 4.32
N ASP A 138 -14.74 -7.11 3.84
CA ASP A 138 -16.06 -7.24 3.20
C ASP A 138 -17.19 -6.96 4.18
N ALA A 139 -17.13 -7.55 5.38
CA ALA A 139 -18.09 -7.30 6.45
C ALA A 139 -18.08 -5.84 6.93
N GLU A 140 -16.95 -5.16 6.85
CA GLU A 140 -16.78 -3.75 7.19
C GLU A 140 -17.15 -2.78 6.05
N GLY A 141 -17.42 -3.29 4.85
CA GLY A 141 -17.85 -2.49 3.70
C GLY A 141 -16.74 -1.67 3.04
N SER A 142 -15.47 -1.96 3.34
CA SER A 142 -14.31 -1.19 2.84
C SER A 142 -13.86 -1.56 1.42
N LEU A 143 -14.42 -2.62 0.82
CA LEU A 143 -13.95 -3.18 -0.45
C LEU A 143 -14.53 -2.54 -1.72
N LYS A 144 -15.55 -1.71 -1.62
CA LYS A 144 -16.42 -1.27 -2.72
C LYS A 144 -15.68 -0.82 -3.99
N TYR A 145 -14.61 -0.05 -3.85
CA TYR A 145 -13.93 0.58 -4.99
C TYR A 145 -12.64 -0.13 -5.42
N ILE A 146 -12.20 -1.15 -4.69
CA ILE A 146 -10.89 -1.77 -4.87
C ILE A 146 -10.93 -3.22 -5.29
N VAL A 147 -12.12 -3.81 -5.43
CA VAL A 147 -12.28 -5.23 -5.79
C VAL A 147 -12.94 -5.45 -7.13
N SER A 148 -12.65 -6.60 -7.71
CA SER A 148 -13.47 -7.33 -8.65
C SER A 148 -14.10 -8.55 -7.95
N THR A 149 -15.16 -9.10 -8.51
CA THR A 149 -15.85 -10.27 -7.97
C THR A 149 -15.75 -11.44 -8.94
N TYR A 150 -15.18 -12.56 -8.49
CA TYR A 150 -15.16 -13.80 -9.24
C TYR A 150 -16.49 -14.55 -9.07
N ASP A 151 -17.11 -14.84 -10.21
CA ASP A 151 -18.32 -15.66 -10.31
C ASP A 151 -17.91 -17.11 -10.61
N PRO A 152 -18.14 -18.06 -9.65
CA PRO A 152 -17.74 -19.44 -9.85
C PRO A 152 -18.62 -20.20 -10.84
N TYR A 153 -19.86 -19.74 -11.11
CA TYR A 153 -20.77 -20.39 -12.06
C TYR A 153 -20.38 -20.09 -13.50
N ASP A 154 -20.18 -18.81 -13.78
CA ASP A 154 -19.78 -18.36 -15.13
C ASP A 154 -18.27 -18.47 -15.35
N GLN A 155 -17.50 -18.73 -14.29
CA GLN A 155 -16.04 -18.74 -14.30
C GLN A 155 -15.42 -17.47 -14.88
N ILE A 156 -15.96 -16.32 -14.49
CA ILE A 156 -15.50 -15.00 -14.93
C ILE A 156 -15.20 -14.10 -13.74
N ILE A 157 -14.33 -13.13 -13.95
CA ILE A 157 -14.11 -12.01 -13.03
C ILE A 157 -14.89 -10.82 -13.56
N ARG A 158 -15.80 -10.28 -12.75
CA ARG A 158 -16.59 -9.07 -13.05
C ARG A 158 -15.96 -7.89 -12.32
N ASP A 159 -15.75 -6.80 -13.01
CA ASP A 159 -15.24 -5.57 -12.39
C ASP A 159 -16.25 -5.01 -11.40
N GLY A 160 -15.73 -4.67 -10.22
CA GLY A 160 -16.51 -4.08 -9.13
C GLY A 160 -17.00 -5.09 -8.09
N TYR A 161 -17.69 -4.51 -7.11
CA TYR A 161 -18.24 -5.23 -5.99
C TYR A 161 -19.65 -5.75 -6.30
N TYR A 162 -19.82 -7.07 -6.29
CA TYR A 162 -21.13 -7.73 -6.39
C TYR A 162 -21.36 -8.60 -5.15
N PRO A 163 -22.59 -8.67 -4.63
CA PRO A 163 -22.94 -9.59 -3.54
C PRO A 163 -22.65 -11.04 -3.94
N GLY A 164 -22.15 -11.83 -3.01
CA GLY A 164 -21.70 -13.19 -3.30
C GLY A 164 -20.38 -13.24 -4.07
N GLY A 165 -19.99 -14.42 -4.54
CA GLY A 165 -18.70 -14.62 -5.23
C GLY A 165 -17.45 -14.37 -4.38
N ARG A 166 -16.28 -14.66 -4.93
CA ARG A 166 -15.01 -14.40 -4.27
C ARG A 166 -14.50 -13.00 -4.62
N LYS A 167 -14.16 -12.19 -3.61
CA LYS A 167 -13.58 -10.88 -3.80
C LYS A 167 -12.09 -11.00 -4.14
N ILE A 168 -11.66 -10.21 -5.11
CA ILE A 168 -10.28 -10.12 -5.60
C ILE A 168 -9.86 -8.67 -5.53
N LEU A 169 -8.76 -8.36 -4.85
CA LEU A 169 -8.19 -7.02 -4.81
C LEU A 169 -7.52 -6.72 -6.14
N SER A 170 -8.29 -6.18 -7.07
CA SER A 170 -7.87 -5.87 -8.43
C SER A 170 -7.54 -4.40 -8.65
N PHE A 171 -8.06 -3.51 -7.80
CA PHE A 171 -8.00 -2.06 -7.97
C PHE A 171 -8.47 -1.56 -9.35
N VAL A 172 -9.21 -2.38 -10.09
CA VAL A 172 -9.61 -2.11 -11.48
C VAL A 172 -10.44 -0.84 -11.61
N ASN A 173 -11.34 -0.57 -10.64
CA ASN A 173 -12.13 0.67 -10.67
C ASN A 173 -11.27 1.93 -10.61
N ILE A 174 -10.11 1.85 -9.95
CA ILE A 174 -9.16 2.96 -9.82
C ILE A 174 -8.24 3.01 -11.04
N LEU A 175 -7.66 1.86 -11.44
CA LEU A 175 -6.62 1.82 -12.46
C LEU A 175 -7.14 1.77 -13.90
N GLN A 176 -8.38 1.30 -14.13
CA GLN A 176 -8.97 1.19 -15.47
C GLN A 176 -10.18 2.09 -15.68
N HIS A 177 -10.93 2.39 -14.61
CA HIS A 177 -12.15 3.19 -14.68
C HIS A 177 -12.02 4.57 -14.03
N ASP A 178 -10.81 4.96 -13.60
CA ASP A 178 -10.45 6.29 -13.10
C ASP A 178 -11.39 6.85 -12.00
N VAL A 179 -11.94 5.98 -11.16
CA VAL A 179 -12.77 6.39 -10.03
C VAL A 179 -12.00 7.32 -9.09
N PHE A 180 -10.69 7.17 -9.05
CA PHE A 180 -9.74 8.07 -8.42
C PHE A 180 -8.48 8.14 -9.30
N PRO A 181 -7.93 9.33 -9.63
CA PRO A 181 -6.84 9.51 -10.58
C PRO A 181 -5.47 9.16 -9.96
N LEU A 182 -5.33 7.94 -9.42
CA LEU A 182 -4.13 7.49 -8.71
C LEU A 182 -2.91 7.47 -9.62
N ALA A 183 -3.05 6.94 -10.83
CA ALA A 183 -1.94 6.78 -11.76
C ALA A 183 -1.35 8.13 -12.17
N ASP A 184 -2.20 9.08 -12.56
CA ASP A 184 -1.79 10.43 -12.94
C ASP A 184 -1.16 11.18 -11.76
N THR A 185 -1.75 11.04 -10.57
CA THR A 185 -1.22 11.66 -9.34
C THR A 185 0.19 11.15 -9.04
N LEU A 186 0.40 9.83 -9.12
CA LEU A 186 1.71 9.23 -8.89
C LEU A 186 2.73 9.63 -9.96
N ASP A 187 2.36 9.62 -11.26
CA ASP A 187 3.28 10.07 -12.32
C ASP A 187 3.74 11.50 -12.09
N GLN A 188 2.82 12.40 -11.73
CA GLN A 188 3.16 13.81 -11.44
C GLN A 188 4.08 13.95 -10.23
N ILE A 189 3.74 13.30 -9.10
CA ILE A 189 4.54 13.40 -7.86
C ILE A 189 5.94 12.82 -8.09
N LEU A 190 6.04 11.66 -8.73
CA LEU A 190 7.34 11.03 -9.01
C LEU A 190 8.21 11.88 -9.94
N ARG A 191 7.64 12.52 -10.96
CA ARG A 191 8.37 13.44 -11.84
C ARG A 191 8.85 14.68 -11.10
N ILE A 192 7.97 15.31 -10.34
CA ILE A 192 8.34 16.49 -9.54
C ILE A 192 9.44 16.13 -8.53
N GLY A 193 9.24 15.05 -7.77
CA GLY A 193 10.22 14.60 -6.78
C GLY A 193 11.58 14.28 -7.41
N GLN A 194 11.61 13.59 -8.55
CA GLN A 194 12.84 13.30 -9.25
C GLN A 194 13.52 14.56 -9.79
N GLN A 195 12.76 15.51 -10.30
CA GLN A 195 13.28 16.79 -10.81
C GLN A 195 13.90 17.61 -9.68
N GLU A 196 13.20 17.76 -8.56
CA GLU A 196 13.67 18.55 -7.40
C GLU A 196 14.87 17.91 -6.70
N MET A 197 14.88 16.57 -6.59
CA MET A 197 15.97 15.84 -5.95
C MET A 197 17.17 15.60 -6.87
N GLY A 198 17.04 15.79 -8.19
CA GLY A 198 18.06 15.50 -9.20
C GLY A 198 18.47 14.02 -9.30
N ARG A 199 17.65 13.09 -8.78
CA ARG A 199 17.92 11.64 -8.75
C ARG A 199 16.58 10.87 -8.63
N PRO A 200 16.57 9.55 -8.93
CA PRO A 200 15.39 8.73 -8.70
C PRO A 200 14.89 8.81 -7.26
N VAL A 201 13.59 8.82 -7.09
CA VAL A 201 12.90 8.94 -5.80
C VAL A 201 11.98 7.76 -5.57
N GLU A 202 11.77 7.46 -4.29
CA GLU A 202 10.76 6.54 -3.78
C GLU A 202 9.86 7.32 -2.83
N ILE A 203 8.56 7.07 -2.91
CA ILE A 203 7.57 7.67 -2.02
C ILE A 203 6.69 6.57 -1.43
N GLU A 204 6.30 6.74 -0.17
CA GLU A 204 5.23 6.01 0.46
C GLU A 204 3.97 6.89 0.48
N PHE A 205 2.82 6.29 0.28
CA PHE A 205 1.55 7.03 0.26
C PHE A 205 0.40 6.20 0.82
N ALA A 206 -0.66 6.90 1.19
CA ALA A 206 -1.94 6.29 1.52
C ALA A 206 -3.10 7.05 0.86
N VAL A 207 -4.20 6.34 0.60
CA VAL A 207 -5.42 6.94 0.05
C VAL A 207 -6.61 6.47 0.88
N ASN A 208 -7.41 7.42 1.33
CA ASN A 208 -8.72 7.17 1.90
C ASN A 208 -9.81 7.51 0.90
N MET A 209 -10.73 6.60 0.70
CA MET A 209 -11.94 6.82 -0.11
C MET A 209 -13.17 6.67 0.79
N ASP A 210 -14.12 7.60 0.67
CA ASP A 210 -15.39 7.47 1.36
C ASP A 210 -16.21 6.33 0.71
N PRO A 211 -16.62 5.28 1.44
CA PRO A 211 -17.41 4.18 0.87
C PRO A 211 -18.74 4.63 0.28
N SER A 212 -19.30 5.76 0.72
CA SER A 212 -20.56 6.31 0.24
C SER A 212 -20.39 7.22 -0.99
N ASP A 213 -19.22 7.89 -1.12
CA ASP A 213 -18.97 8.89 -2.15
C ASP A 213 -17.50 8.85 -2.62
N HIS A 214 -17.25 8.21 -3.75
CA HIS A 214 -15.90 8.08 -4.33
C HIS A 214 -15.23 9.42 -4.69
N THR A 215 -16.02 10.50 -4.84
CA THR A 215 -15.47 11.85 -5.10
C THR A 215 -14.76 12.41 -3.87
N ARG A 216 -15.00 11.85 -2.70
CA ARG A 216 -14.32 12.18 -1.45
C ARG A 216 -13.16 11.23 -1.20
N ALA A 217 -12.14 11.34 -2.02
CA ALA A 217 -10.89 10.62 -1.84
C ALA A 217 -9.79 11.61 -1.46
N THR A 218 -8.92 11.21 -0.53
CA THR A 218 -7.77 12.01 -0.09
C THR A 218 -6.50 11.20 -0.24
N PHE A 219 -5.52 11.79 -0.90
CA PHE A 219 -4.17 11.26 -1.05
C PHE A 219 -3.25 11.88 0.02
N TYR A 220 -2.43 11.07 0.66
CA TYR A 220 -1.48 11.45 1.72
C TYR A 220 -0.08 11.00 1.38
#